data_3e41b9b137e23c02ac98e3c544c30aa3
#
_entry.id   3e41b9b137e23c02ac98e3c544c30aa3
#
_cell.length_a   1.000
_cell.length_b   1.000
_cell.length_c   1.000
_cell.angle_alpha   90.00
_cell.angle_beta   90.00
_cell.angle_gamma   90.00
#
_symmetry.space_group_name_H-M   'P 1'
#
loop_
_entity.id
_entity.type
_entity.pdbx_description
1 polymer ?
#
loop_
_entity_poly.entity_id
_entity_poly.type
_entity_poly.pdbx_seq_one_letter_code
_entity_poly.pdbx_strand_id
1 'polypeptide(L)'
;MLLVFLPIYIWADEGMWLPCCLSKQTKQVMKDMGLNLTPRQLYNPGGAALSNAVVSFGGFCSGVVVSPDGLVFTNHHCGFDAIRQHSTVKHDYLRNGFVADSLSDELPNPDLFVSFLVRTEDVTERILQALPQDVTEDNRSLIVDSLSTLIADEAVKNDTLLRAVVSSFYAGNEYYLSVYKDYYDVRLVYAPPSSVGKFGGDTDNWVWPRHTGDFSVFRIYADTHNEPAAYSKDNVPYHPDYYAPISLAGYKEGSFCMTMGYPGTTSRYLSSYGVEERMNADNMARIDVRAIKQAIWKDAMEKSDAVRIKYASKYAQSANYWKNSIGMNQSIKKLNIIGKKRRLEHQLTEWIHRKPEERNKYAGILTELEDSYRNRYKNARAMAYFGECFANGPELVTAAWSVLNFDFEAEKSVLEERVRQLLELYANIDLDIDKKVFVAMLKEYAAVVEPESLSETYATIEKKFKGDYQAYVDDLYSHTELDTPRGFERVVKKDSTYVLFEDPAISFVIDMLVKSYELSAAADDDNMKIEKNERLLNEAVREMESDKDFYPDANSTMRFSFGMIGGYSPKDALEYTYYTTTKGIFDKIREYLSLIHISEPTRH
;
A
#
# COMPACT_ATOMS: atom_id res chain seq x y z
N MET A 1 -44.83 -24.32 -22.84
CA MET A 1 -44.32 -23.24 -22.00
C MET A 1 -42.85 -23.52 -21.73
N LEU A 2 -41.98 -22.94 -22.57
CA LEU A 2 -40.53 -23.13 -22.46
C LEU A 2 -40.04 -22.16 -21.39
N LEU A 3 -39.64 -22.65 -20.22
CA LEU A 3 -38.93 -21.87 -19.22
C LEU A 3 -37.48 -21.69 -19.76
N VAL A 4 -37.24 -20.52 -20.32
CA VAL A 4 -35.88 -20.07 -20.65
C VAL A 4 -35.20 -19.72 -19.31
N PHE A 5 -34.40 -20.62 -18.78
CA PHE A 5 -33.44 -20.28 -17.75
C PHE A 5 -32.39 -19.37 -18.39
N LEU A 6 -32.56 -18.07 -18.26
CA LEU A 6 -31.46 -17.14 -18.47
C LEU A 6 -30.42 -17.45 -17.38
N PRO A 7 -29.17 -17.74 -17.74
CA PRO A 7 -28.11 -17.83 -16.74
C PRO A 7 -28.03 -16.46 -16.05
N ILE A 8 -28.37 -16.42 -14.78
CA ILE A 8 -28.09 -15.27 -13.93
C ILE A 8 -26.57 -15.26 -13.81
N TYR A 9 -25.89 -14.49 -14.67
CA TYR A 9 -24.50 -14.15 -14.45
C TYR A 9 -24.47 -13.32 -13.17
N ILE A 10 -24.05 -13.93 -12.08
CA ILE A 10 -23.74 -13.21 -10.83
C ILE A 10 -22.45 -12.46 -11.13
N TRP A 11 -22.60 -11.21 -11.57
CA TRP A 11 -21.49 -10.28 -11.61
C TRP A 11 -21.25 -9.89 -10.17
N ALA A 12 -20.01 -10.02 -9.69
CA ALA A 12 -19.63 -9.38 -8.44
C ALA A 12 -19.82 -7.87 -8.66
N ASP A 13 -20.65 -7.25 -7.84
CA ASP A 13 -20.87 -5.81 -7.96
C ASP A 13 -19.55 -5.10 -7.65
N GLU A 14 -19.09 -4.33 -8.60
CA GLU A 14 -17.91 -3.50 -8.42
C GLU A 14 -18.24 -2.36 -7.44
N GLY A 15 -17.25 -1.94 -6.67
CA GLY A 15 -17.37 -0.76 -5.84
C GLY A 15 -16.53 -0.82 -4.58
N MET A 16 -16.00 0.36 -4.21
CA MET A 16 -15.40 0.67 -2.91
C MET A 16 -16.11 1.90 -2.38
N TRP A 17 -17.33 1.68 -1.87
CA TRP A 17 -18.28 2.72 -1.53
C TRP A 17 -17.90 3.46 -0.26
N LEU A 18 -18.10 4.78 -0.24
CA LEU A 18 -17.99 5.59 0.97
C LEU A 18 -19.21 5.37 1.86
N PRO A 19 -19.05 5.00 3.14
CA PRO A 19 -20.19 4.76 4.04
C PRO A 19 -21.10 5.99 4.24
N CYS A 20 -20.50 7.20 4.24
CA CYS A 20 -21.24 8.46 4.41
C CYS A 20 -22.17 8.81 3.24
N CYS A 21 -21.79 8.38 1.99
CA CYS A 21 -22.30 9.02 0.78
C CYS A 21 -23.02 8.05 -0.15
N LEU A 22 -23.70 7.03 0.42
CA LEU A 22 -24.47 6.06 -0.34
C LEU A 22 -25.69 6.70 -1.02
N SER A 23 -25.83 6.48 -2.32
CA SER A 23 -27.00 6.87 -3.08
C SER A 23 -28.27 6.10 -2.64
N LYS A 24 -29.41 6.58 -3.05
CA LYS A 24 -30.68 5.84 -2.86
C LYS A 24 -30.69 4.55 -3.67
N GLN A 25 -30.11 4.57 -4.87
CA GLN A 25 -30.02 3.43 -5.77
C GLN A 25 -29.14 2.34 -5.18
N THR A 26 -27.90 2.65 -4.77
CA THR A 26 -26.99 1.70 -4.12
C THR A 26 -27.62 1.09 -2.86
N LYS A 27 -28.28 1.90 -2.00
CA LYS A 27 -29.00 1.38 -0.82
C LYS A 27 -30.12 0.39 -1.19
N GLN A 28 -30.84 0.66 -2.27
CA GLN A 28 -31.90 -0.24 -2.72
C GLN A 28 -31.30 -1.56 -3.25
N VAL A 29 -30.23 -1.50 -4.04
CA VAL A 29 -29.52 -2.69 -4.53
C VAL A 29 -29.06 -3.57 -3.36
N MET A 30 -28.41 -2.98 -2.34
CA MET A 30 -27.98 -3.72 -1.15
C MET A 30 -29.14 -4.41 -0.44
N LYS A 31 -30.28 -3.71 -0.31
CA LYS A 31 -31.49 -4.26 0.32
C LYS A 31 -32.07 -5.42 -0.50
N ASP A 32 -32.14 -5.28 -1.81
CA ASP A 32 -32.65 -6.33 -2.71
C ASP A 32 -31.75 -7.57 -2.71
N MET A 33 -30.45 -7.41 -2.47
CA MET A 33 -29.47 -8.50 -2.25
C MET A 33 -29.57 -9.14 -0.86
N GLY A 34 -30.34 -8.57 0.07
CA GLY A 34 -30.59 -9.16 1.38
C GLY A 34 -29.93 -8.44 2.56
N LEU A 35 -29.44 -7.21 2.40
CA LEU A 35 -28.98 -6.41 3.53
C LEU A 35 -30.15 -6.09 4.47
N ASN A 36 -30.03 -6.50 5.73
CA ASN A 36 -31.02 -6.24 6.78
C ASN A 36 -30.66 -5.05 7.69
N LEU A 37 -29.47 -4.45 7.53
CA LEU A 37 -29.04 -3.30 8.32
C LEU A 37 -29.57 -2.00 7.72
N THR A 38 -29.96 -1.07 8.58
CA THR A 38 -30.28 0.30 8.17
C THR A 38 -29.01 1.11 7.87
N PRO A 39 -29.07 2.19 7.09
CA PRO A 39 -27.92 3.05 6.86
C PRO A 39 -27.25 3.58 8.15
N ARG A 40 -28.03 3.87 9.20
CA ARG A 40 -27.52 4.31 10.50
C ARG A 40 -26.80 3.19 11.26
N GLN A 41 -27.17 1.94 11.06
CA GLN A 41 -26.44 0.81 11.64
C GLN A 41 -25.15 0.51 10.91
N LEU A 42 -25.03 0.93 9.63
CA LEU A 42 -23.78 0.82 8.88
C LEU A 42 -22.81 1.95 9.22
N TYR A 43 -23.28 3.20 9.20
CA TYR A 43 -22.49 4.39 9.47
C TYR A 43 -23.32 5.43 10.22
N ASN A 44 -22.82 5.88 11.36
CA ASN A 44 -23.46 6.89 12.20
C ASN A 44 -22.41 7.71 12.95
N PRO A 45 -22.00 8.88 12.45
CA PRO A 45 -20.94 9.70 13.07
C PRO A 45 -21.30 10.25 14.45
N GLY A 46 -22.52 10.12 14.92
CA GLY A 46 -22.96 10.56 16.25
C GLY A 46 -23.41 9.45 17.18
N GLY A 47 -23.10 8.18 16.86
CA GLY A 47 -23.53 7.04 17.67
C GLY A 47 -22.97 5.70 17.23
N ALA A 48 -23.40 4.64 17.86
CA ALA A 48 -22.93 3.29 17.58
C ALA A 48 -23.37 2.80 16.18
N ALA A 49 -22.44 2.32 15.39
CA ALA A 49 -22.64 1.72 14.08
C ALA A 49 -21.54 0.69 13.77
N LEU A 50 -21.75 -0.14 12.76
CA LEU A 50 -20.75 -1.14 12.33
C LEU A 50 -19.41 -0.50 11.98
N SER A 51 -19.43 0.70 11.37
CA SER A 51 -18.21 1.47 11.06
C SER A 51 -17.35 1.77 12.29
N ASN A 52 -17.95 1.88 13.49
CA ASN A 52 -17.20 2.12 14.73
C ASN A 52 -16.46 0.89 15.25
N ALA A 53 -16.78 -0.31 14.78
CA ALA A 53 -16.02 -1.52 15.08
C ALA A 53 -14.83 -1.71 14.13
N VAL A 54 -14.84 -1.06 12.95
CA VAL A 54 -13.81 -1.23 11.93
C VAL A 54 -12.77 -0.13 12.06
N VAL A 55 -11.51 -0.52 12.18
CA VAL A 55 -10.40 0.38 12.48
C VAL A 55 -9.34 0.36 11.40
N SER A 56 -8.65 1.48 11.22
CA SER A 56 -7.38 1.51 10.51
C SER A 56 -6.29 0.99 11.46
N PHE A 57 -5.64 -0.08 11.06
CA PHE A 57 -4.61 -0.74 11.85
C PHE A 57 -3.23 -0.32 11.35
N GLY A 58 -2.51 0.46 12.15
CA GLY A 58 -1.20 1.01 11.83
C GLY A 58 -1.18 2.00 10.65
N GLY A 59 -2.34 2.43 10.13
CA GLY A 59 -2.44 3.28 8.95
C GLY A 59 -2.28 2.54 7.60
N PHE A 60 -1.99 1.23 7.61
CA PHE A 60 -1.70 0.42 6.42
C PHE A 60 -2.58 -0.82 6.26
N CYS A 61 -3.33 -1.20 7.28
CA CYS A 61 -4.23 -2.35 7.29
C CYS A 61 -5.59 -2.00 7.88
N SER A 62 -6.50 -2.98 7.87
CA SER A 62 -7.79 -2.91 8.54
C SER A 62 -7.85 -3.89 9.68
N GLY A 63 -8.54 -3.53 10.75
CA GLY A 63 -8.88 -4.41 11.86
C GLY A 63 -10.35 -4.29 12.22
N VAL A 64 -10.84 -5.21 13.04
CA VAL A 64 -12.20 -5.16 13.58
C VAL A 64 -12.18 -5.43 15.07
N VAL A 65 -12.79 -4.55 15.84
CA VAL A 65 -12.99 -4.72 17.29
C VAL A 65 -14.14 -5.70 17.50
N VAL A 66 -13.89 -6.77 18.24
CA VAL A 66 -14.82 -7.91 18.39
C VAL A 66 -15.24 -8.19 19.85
N SER A 67 -14.77 -7.39 20.79
CA SER A 67 -15.11 -7.55 22.22
C SER A 67 -15.34 -6.21 22.92
N PRO A 68 -16.05 -6.21 24.07
CA PRO A 68 -16.22 -5.02 24.89
C PRO A 68 -14.91 -4.55 25.55
N ASP A 69 -13.85 -5.36 25.50
CA ASP A 69 -12.54 -5.09 26.12
C ASP A 69 -11.46 -4.87 25.07
N GLY A 70 -11.80 -4.22 23.94
CA GLY A 70 -10.86 -3.73 22.95
C GLY A 70 -10.10 -4.79 22.15
N LEU A 71 -10.60 -6.04 22.08
CA LEU A 71 -9.94 -7.10 21.30
C LEU A 71 -10.14 -6.84 19.79
N VAL A 72 -9.04 -6.83 19.03
CA VAL A 72 -9.01 -6.53 17.60
C VAL A 72 -8.55 -7.74 16.82
N PHE A 73 -9.30 -8.12 15.81
CA PHE A 73 -8.87 -9.09 14.81
C PHE A 73 -8.36 -8.37 13.57
N THR A 74 -7.19 -8.78 13.09
CA THR A 74 -6.60 -8.34 11.83
C THR A 74 -5.93 -9.51 11.12
N ASN A 75 -5.34 -9.30 9.95
CA ASN A 75 -4.62 -10.34 9.25
C ASN A 75 -3.28 -10.67 9.92
N HIS A 76 -2.79 -11.90 9.75
CA HIS A 76 -1.46 -12.29 10.19
C HIS A 76 -0.37 -11.44 9.51
N HIS A 77 -0.51 -11.19 8.20
CA HIS A 77 0.44 -10.36 7.47
C HIS A 77 0.43 -8.89 7.92
N CYS A 78 -0.66 -8.38 8.47
CA CYS A 78 -0.74 -7.04 9.05
C CYS A 78 -0.03 -6.97 10.42
N GLY A 79 -0.14 -8.03 11.22
CA GLY A 79 0.58 -8.15 12.50
C GLY A 79 2.01 -8.68 12.37
N PHE A 80 2.47 -8.99 11.15
CA PHE A 80 3.69 -9.76 10.94
C PHE A 80 4.94 -9.06 11.48
N ASP A 81 5.05 -7.74 11.31
CA ASP A 81 6.19 -6.99 11.83
C ASP A 81 6.18 -6.92 13.37
N ALA A 82 5.03 -6.70 13.98
CA ALA A 82 4.88 -6.76 15.43
C ALA A 82 5.29 -8.15 16.00
N ILE A 83 4.87 -9.24 15.36
CA ILE A 83 5.28 -10.60 15.75
C ILE A 83 6.79 -10.78 15.58
N ARG A 84 7.37 -10.25 14.51
CA ARG A 84 8.82 -10.29 14.22
C ARG A 84 9.62 -9.55 15.28
N GLN A 85 9.19 -8.35 15.68
CA GLN A 85 9.90 -7.53 16.68
C GLN A 85 10.04 -8.25 18.02
N HIS A 86 9.07 -9.09 18.40
CA HIS A 86 9.11 -9.91 19.60
C HIS A 86 9.80 -11.27 19.40
N SER A 87 10.17 -11.62 18.15
CA SER A 87 10.78 -12.91 17.83
C SER A 87 12.31 -12.88 18.00
N THR A 88 12.83 -13.93 18.59
CA THR A 88 14.26 -14.20 18.70
C THR A 88 14.54 -15.65 18.31
N VAL A 89 15.80 -16.03 18.11
CA VAL A 89 16.16 -17.45 17.85
C VAL A 89 15.71 -18.39 18.96
N LYS A 90 15.62 -17.92 20.22
CA LYS A 90 15.15 -18.71 21.37
C LYS A 90 13.62 -18.70 21.51
N HIS A 91 12.99 -17.62 21.12
CA HIS A 91 11.54 -17.40 21.20
C HIS A 91 11.03 -16.98 19.81
N ASP A 92 10.99 -17.92 18.90
CA ASP A 92 10.60 -17.68 17.50
C ASP A 92 9.08 -17.69 17.37
N TYR A 93 8.45 -16.56 17.72
CA TYR A 93 6.99 -16.40 17.63
C TYR A 93 6.48 -16.41 16.18
N LEU A 94 7.32 -16.02 15.20
CA LEU A 94 6.97 -16.19 13.79
C LEU A 94 6.75 -17.66 13.44
N ARG A 95 7.66 -18.53 13.88
CA ARG A 95 7.63 -19.95 13.56
C ARG A 95 6.62 -20.73 14.41
N ASN A 96 6.58 -20.45 15.72
CA ASN A 96 5.88 -21.24 16.70
C ASN A 96 4.50 -20.66 17.10
N GLY A 97 4.21 -19.43 16.70
CA GLY A 97 3.06 -18.68 17.17
C GLY A 97 3.27 -18.07 18.58
N PHE A 98 2.30 -17.29 19.02
CA PHE A 98 2.26 -16.65 20.33
C PHE A 98 0.85 -16.68 20.91
N VAL A 99 0.74 -16.90 22.20
CA VAL A 99 -0.51 -16.79 22.99
C VAL A 99 -0.17 -16.09 24.29
N ALA A 100 -0.91 -15.03 24.62
CA ALA A 100 -0.89 -14.43 25.95
C ALA A 100 -1.87 -15.17 26.86
N ASP A 101 -1.40 -15.69 27.98
CA ASP A 101 -2.23 -16.40 28.98
C ASP A 101 -2.98 -15.43 29.92
N SER A 102 -2.52 -14.19 29.98
CA SER A 102 -3.13 -13.12 30.81
C SER A 102 -2.88 -11.74 30.16
N LEU A 103 -3.58 -10.69 30.62
CA LEU A 103 -3.36 -9.32 30.19
C LEU A 103 -1.91 -8.83 30.42
N SER A 104 -1.23 -9.34 31.46
CA SER A 104 0.17 -9.00 31.74
C SER A 104 1.16 -9.62 30.76
N ASP A 105 0.77 -10.64 30.00
CA ASP A 105 1.61 -11.34 29.03
C ASP A 105 1.43 -10.78 27.62
N GLU A 106 0.46 -9.89 27.41
CA GLU A 106 0.23 -9.23 26.13
C GLU A 106 1.41 -8.31 25.80
N LEU A 107 1.96 -8.45 24.59
CA LEU A 107 3.21 -7.80 24.18
C LEU A 107 2.96 -6.41 23.60
N PRO A 108 3.50 -5.34 24.17
CA PRO A 108 3.31 -3.97 23.67
C PRO A 108 4.06 -3.71 22.36
N ASN A 109 3.46 -2.91 21.49
CA ASN A 109 4.04 -2.52 20.20
C ASN A 109 4.08 -0.98 20.12
N PRO A 110 5.19 -0.33 20.51
CA PRO A 110 5.27 1.12 20.67
C PRO A 110 5.01 1.91 19.37
N ASP A 111 5.33 1.33 18.21
CA ASP A 111 5.19 1.98 16.90
C ASP A 111 3.86 1.64 16.22
N LEU A 112 2.98 0.90 16.89
CA LEU A 112 1.69 0.49 16.35
C LEU A 112 0.56 1.33 16.97
N PHE A 113 -0.32 1.83 16.12
CA PHE A 113 -1.52 2.53 16.55
C PHE A 113 -2.76 2.01 15.84
N VAL A 114 -3.92 2.34 16.37
CA VAL A 114 -5.21 2.01 15.80
C VAL A 114 -6.06 3.27 15.71
N SER A 115 -6.63 3.55 14.54
CA SER A 115 -7.46 4.74 14.31
C SER A 115 -8.92 4.36 14.16
N PHE A 116 -9.79 5.00 14.92
CA PHE A 116 -11.24 4.97 14.76
C PHE A 116 -11.71 6.16 13.93
N LEU A 117 -12.51 5.93 12.90
CA LEU A 117 -13.16 7.00 12.15
C LEU A 117 -14.30 7.60 12.99
N VAL A 118 -14.17 8.88 13.30
CA VAL A 118 -15.20 9.63 14.04
C VAL A 118 -16.28 10.15 13.08
N ARG A 119 -15.85 10.81 11.98
CA ARG A 119 -16.76 11.33 10.95
C ARG A 119 -16.04 11.58 9.63
N THR A 120 -16.83 11.63 8.56
CA THR A 120 -16.41 12.07 7.23
C THR A 120 -17.35 13.16 6.75
N GLU A 121 -16.81 14.25 6.19
CA GLU A 121 -17.53 15.42 5.69
C GLU A 121 -17.10 15.75 4.28
N ASP A 122 -18.06 16.09 3.40
CA ASP A 122 -17.76 16.62 2.07
C ASP A 122 -17.32 18.10 2.17
N VAL A 123 -16.10 18.39 1.74
CA VAL A 123 -15.50 19.73 1.73
C VAL A 123 -15.17 20.21 0.32
N THR A 124 -15.72 19.54 -0.69
CA THR A 124 -15.47 19.77 -2.12
C THR A 124 -15.73 21.24 -2.50
N GLU A 125 -16.93 21.73 -2.20
CA GLU A 125 -17.29 23.10 -2.54
C GLU A 125 -16.36 24.13 -1.88
N ARG A 126 -15.99 23.89 -0.63
CA ARG A 126 -15.10 24.80 0.13
C ARG A 126 -13.72 24.91 -0.52
N ILE A 127 -13.20 23.81 -1.08
CA ILE A 127 -11.92 23.79 -1.78
C ILE A 127 -12.06 24.38 -3.17
N LEU A 128 -13.04 23.90 -3.97
CA LEU A 128 -13.15 24.32 -5.37
C LEU A 128 -13.51 25.79 -5.54
N GLN A 129 -14.33 26.37 -4.66
CA GLN A 129 -14.66 27.81 -4.69
C GLN A 129 -13.51 28.72 -4.34
N ALA A 130 -12.50 28.24 -3.62
CA ALA A 130 -11.31 28.99 -3.27
C ALA A 130 -10.24 28.98 -4.37
N LEU A 131 -10.38 28.13 -5.39
CA LEU A 131 -9.46 28.07 -6.52
C LEU A 131 -9.70 29.25 -7.49
N PRO A 132 -8.64 29.99 -7.90
CA PRO A 132 -8.75 30.98 -8.96
C PRO A 132 -9.21 30.36 -10.29
N GLN A 133 -9.95 31.13 -11.11
CA GLN A 133 -10.48 30.63 -12.39
C GLN A 133 -9.37 30.21 -13.37
N ASP A 134 -8.22 30.93 -13.36
CA ASP A 134 -7.10 30.69 -14.27
C ASP A 134 -5.91 30.02 -13.56
N VAL A 135 -6.19 29.16 -12.56
CA VAL A 135 -5.13 28.47 -11.81
C VAL A 135 -4.42 27.43 -12.68
N THR A 136 -3.08 27.45 -12.69
CA THR A 136 -2.27 26.37 -13.29
C THR A 136 -2.32 25.12 -12.41
N GLU A 137 -2.03 23.92 -12.96
CA GLU A 137 -2.08 22.67 -12.17
C GLU A 137 -1.09 22.70 -11.00
N ASP A 138 0.13 23.24 -11.17
CA ASP A 138 1.09 23.42 -10.07
C ASP A 138 0.51 24.26 -8.93
N ASN A 139 -0.01 25.42 -9.27
CA ASN A 139 -0.60 26.31 -8.27
C ASN A 139 -1.89 25.71 -7.68
N ARG A 140 -2.63 24.94 -8.46
CA ARG A 140 -3.81 24.23 -7.99
C ARG A 140 -3.46 23.23 -6.90
N SER A 141 -2.44 22.39 -7.11
CA SER A 141 -1.98 21.42 -6.12
C SER A 141 -1.56 22.12 -4.82
N LEU A 142 -0.71 23.15 -4.90
CA LEU A 142 -0.27 23.92 -3.73
C LEU A 142 -1.41 24.58 -2.95
N ILE A 143 -2.40 25.16 -3.66
CA ILE A 143 -3.57 25.78 -3.02
C ILE A 143 -4.45 24.71 -2.36
N VAL A 144 -4.68 23.59 -3.04
CA VAL A 144 -5.46 22.47 -2.49
C VAL A 144 -4.81 21.91 -1.24
N ASP A 145 -3.48 21.71 -1.24
CA ASP A 145 -2.74 21.20 -0.08
C ASP A 145 -2.82 22.17 1.10
N SER A 146 -2.63 23.47 0.84
CA SER A 146 -2.73 24.51 1.87
C SER A 146 -4.15 24.60 2.47
N LEU A 147 -5.18 24.55 1.63
CA LEU A 147 -6.58 24.56 2.07
C LEU A 147 -6.93 23.27 2.82
N SER A 148 -6.44 22.12 2.36
CA SER A 148 -6.65 20.83 3.00
C SER A 148 -6.08 20.80 4.42
N THR A 149 -4.86 21.34 4.59
CA THR A 149 -4.22 21.49 5.90
C THR A 149 -5.04 22.43 6.80
N LEU A 150 -5.43 23.59 6.30
CA LEU A 150 -6.23 24.56 7.06
C LEU A 150 -7.57 23.96 7.51
N ILE A 151 -8.26 23.24 6.62
CA ILE A 151 -9.55 22.60 6.92
C ILE A 151 -9.36 21.50 7.97
N ALA A 152 -8.30 20.70 7.86
CA ALA A 152 -7.99 19.66 8.82
C ALA A 152 -7.69 20.24 10.23
N ASP A 153 -6.86 21.27 10.30
CA ASP A 153 -6.50 21.93 11.56
C ASP A 153 -7.71 22.58 12.25
N GLU A 154 -8.57 23.24 11.47
CA GLU A 154 -9.80 23.82 12.00
C GLU A 154 -10.76 22.77 12.57
N ALA A 155 -10.83 21.59 11.94
CA ALA A 155 -11.73 20.52 12.34
C ALA A 155 -11.40 19.91 13.72
N VAL A 156 -10.15 20.02 14.17
CA VAL A 156 -9.65 19.40 15.41
C VAL A 156 -9.08 20.41 16.42
N LYS A 157 -9.10 21.73 16.12
CA LYS A 157 -8.47 22.76 16.96
C LYS A 157 -8.92 22.77 18.42
N ASN A 158 -10.11 22.25 18.73
CA ASN A 158 -10.69 22.22 20.06
C ASN A 158 -10.53 20.87 20.78
N ASP A 159 -9.95 19.86 20.09
CA ASP A 159 -9.76 18.52 20.65
C ASP A 159 -8.45 17.93 20.13
N THR A 160 -7.44 17.95 20.97
CA THR A 160 -6.08 17.48 20.66
C THR A 160 -5.96 15.95 20.60
N LEU A 161 -7.01 15.22 20.96
CA LEU A 161 -7.06 13.76 20.83
C LEU A 161 -7.53 13.31 19.44
N LEU A 162 -7.97 14.26 18.62
CA LEU A 162 -8.43 13.99 17.27
C LEU A 162 -7.35 14.38 16.23
N ARG A 163 -7.33 13.61 15.15
CA ARG A 163 -6.54 13.89 13.95
C ARG A 163 -7.48 14.01 12.76
N ALA A 164 -7.23 14.95 11.88
CA ALA A 164 -8.02 15.16 10.67
C ALA A 164 -7.16 15.11 9.41
N VAL A 165 -7.74 14.63 8.34
CA VAL A 165 -7.09 14.56 7.01
C VAL A 165 -8.14 14.85 5.95
N VAL A 166 -7.82 15.74 5.01
CA VAL A 166 -8.59 15.92 3.77
C VAL A 166 -7.98 15.04 2.68
N SER A 167 -8.80 14.23 2.06
CA SER A 167 -8.39 13.34 0.98
C SER A 167 -9.06 13.71 -0.33
N SER A 168 -8.30 13.57 -1.44
CA SER A 168 -8.78 13.76 -2.80
C SER A 168 -9.48 12.50 -3.32
N PHE A 169 -10.54 12.70 -4.09
CA PHE A 169 -11.34 11.65 -4.72
C PHE A 169 -11.59 11.99 -6.19
N TYR A 170 -11.81 10.95 -7.02
CA TYR A 170 -12.10 11.10 -8.44
C TYR A 170 -11.07 11.97 -9.17
N ALA A 171 -9.78 11.69 -8.93
CA ALA A 171 -8.66 12.44 -9.50
C ALA A 171 -8.66 13.95 -9.16
N GLY A 172 -9.14 14.35 -7.98
CA GLY A 172 -9.18 15.75 -7.54
C GLY A 172 -10.44 16.52 -7.95
N ASN A 173 -11.53 15.80 -8.30
CA ASN A 173 -12.83 16.40 -8.55
C ASN A 173 -13.69 16.52 -7.28
N GLU A 174 -13.39 15.74 -6.24
CA GLU A 174 -14.07 15.81 -4.95
C GLU A 174 -13.06 15.71 -3.80
N TYR A 175 -13.43 16.26 -2.63
CA TYR A 175 -12.58 16.28 -1.43
C TYR A 175 -13.41 15.99 -0.19
N TYR A 176 -12.91 15.07 0.65
CA TYR A 176 -13.57 14.70 1.90
C TYR A 176 -12.63 14.82 3.08
N LEU A 177 -13.09 15.48 4.13
CA LEU A 177 -12.45 15.54 5.44
C LEU A 177 -12.81 14.27 6.22
N SER A 178 -11.82 13.55 6.72
CA SER A 178 -11.99 12.44 7.65
C SER A 178 -11.34 12.78 8.99
N VAL A 179 -12.08 12.60 10.09
CA VAL A 179 -11.61 12.84 11.45
C VAL A 179 -11.46 11.52 12.17
N TYR A 180 -10.32 11.31 12.82
CA TYR A 180 -9.93 10.07 13.49
C TYR A 180 -9.61 10.30 14.95
N LYS A 181 -9.77 9.26 15.78
CA LYS A 181 -9.23 9.14 17.13
C LYS A 181 -8.25 7.99 17.16
N ASP A 182 -6.98 8.28 17.51
CA ASP A 182 -5.87 7.34 17.42
C ASP A 182 -5.49 6.81 18.79
N TYR A 183 -5.37 5.48 18.97
CA TYR A 183 -4.94 4.80 20.19
C TYR A 183 -3.56 4.18 19.97
N TYR A 184 -2.61 4.45 20.88
CA TYR A 184 -1.19 4.14 20.71
C TYR A 184 -0.69 2.96 21.58
N ASP A 185 -1.46 2.48 22.54
CA ASP A 185 -1.12 1.27 23.31
C ASP A 185 -1.87 0.07 22.70
N VAL A 186 -1.20 -0.61 21.76
CA VAL A 186 -1.73 -1.78 21.05
C VAL A 186 -0.84 -2.96 21.33
N ARG A 187 -1.40 -4.03 21.93
CA ARG A 187 -0.63 -5.18 22.38
C ARG A 187 -1.00 -6.44 21.62
N LEU A 188 0.01 -7.25 21.29
CA LEU A 188 -0.19 -8.56 20.66
C LEU A 188 -0.73 -9.55 21.69
N VAL A 189 -1.86 -10.17 21.36
CA VAL A 189 -2.56 -11.17 22.18
C VAL A 189 -2.34 -12.59 21.64
N TYR A 190 -2.47 -12.74 20.32
CA TYR A 190 -2.34 -14.04 19.68
C TYR A 190 -1.82 -13.91 18.27
N ALA A 191 -0.94 -14.82 17.89
CA ALA A 191 -0.52 -15.04 16.51
C ALA A 191 -0.41 -16.54 16.24
N PRO A 192 -1.00 -17.06 15.15
CA PRO A 192 -0.77 -18.44 14.78
C PRO A 192 0.69 -18.63 14.29
N PRO A 193 1.25 -19.84 14.35
CA PRO A 193 2.52 -20.13 13.71
C PRO A 193 2.44 -19.83 12.21
N SER A 194 3.57 -19.43 11.59
CA SER A 194 3.62 -19.09 10.16
C SER A 194 3.16 -20.23 9.26
N SER A 195 3.27 -21.48 9.69
CA SER A 195 2.72 -22.64 8.98
C SER A 195 1.19 -22.60 8.82
N VAL A 196 0.49 -21.82 9.63
CA VAL A 196 -0.94 -21.52 9.55
C VAL A 196 -1.17 -20.12 8.98
N GLY A 197 -0.56 -19.10 9.60
CA GLY A 197 -0.75 -17.68 9.25
C GLY A 197 -0.25 -17.31 7.86
N LYS A 198 0.68 -18.09 7.32
CA LYS A 198 1.24 -17.93 5.97
C LYS A 198 1.20 -19.24 5.16
N PHE A 199 0.20 -20.10 5.42
CA PHE A 199 0.05 -21.36 4.67
C PHE A 199 -0.06 -21.10 3.18
N GLY A 200 0.67 -21.88 2.36
CA GLY A 200 0.75 -21.70 0.91
C GLY A 200 1.72 -20.60 0.48
N GLY A 201 2.23 -19.79 1.42
CA GLY A 201 3.25 -18.78 1.17
C GLY A 201 2.91 -17.84 0.01
N ASP A 202 3.92 -17.50 -0.78
CA ASP A 202 3.73 -16.62 -1.94
C ASP A 202 3.00 -17.29 -3.09
N THR A 203 2.99 -18.64 -3.16
CA THR A 203 2.28 -19.39 -4.20
C THR A 203 0.77 -19.18 -4.12
N ASP A 204 0.20 -19.18 -2.92
CA ASP A 204 -1.24 -19.02 -2.68
C ASP A 204 -1.67 -17.55 -2.55
N ASN A 205 -0.73 -16.60 -2.48
CA ASN A 205 -1.07 -15.19 -2.39
C ASN A 205 -1.75 -14.72 -3.69
N TRP A 206 -2.86 -13.97 -3.55
CA TRP A 206 -3.72 -13.52 -4.64
C TRP A 206 -4.36 -14.65 -5.47
N VAL A 207 -4.51 -15.85 -4.90
CA VAL A 207 -5.04 -17.03 -5.58
C VAL A 207 -6.18 -17.66 -4.79
N TRP A 208 -7.19 -18.18 -5.48
CA TRP A 208 -8.22 -19.05 -4.94
C TRP A 208 -8.09 -20.46 -5.57
N PRO A 209 -8.30 -21.55 -4.85
CA PRO A 209 -8.68 -21.68 -3.43
C PRO A 209 -7.52 -21.33 -2.48
N ARG A 210 -7.85 -20.67 -1.37
CA ARG A 210 -6.87 -20.29 -0.34
C ARG A 210 -7.20 -20.94 0.99
N HIS A 211 -6.18 -21.49 1.67
CA HIS A 211 -6.31 -22.18 2.95
C HIS A 211 -5.47 -21.55 4.07
N THR A 212 -5.01 -20.34 3.86
CA THR A 212 -4.21 -19.60 4.81
C THR A 212 -5.07 -19.17 6.01
N GLY A 213 -4.62 -19.46 7.23
CA GLY A 213 -5.19 -18.90 8.45
C GLY A 213 -4.60 -17.51 8.73
N ASP A 214 -4.83 -16.56 7.82
CA ASP A 214 -4.24 -15.25 7.82
C ASP A 214 -4.94 -14.32 8.82
N PHE A 215 -4.71 -14.56 10.12
CA PHE A 215 -5.24 -13.72 11.19
C PHE A 215 -4.24 -13.56 12.33
N SER A 216 -4.36 -12.45 13.06
CA SER A 216 -3.69 -12.18 14.32
C SER A 216 -4.63 -11.38 15.22
N VAL A 217 -4.39 -11.40 16.51
CA VAL A 217 -5.24 -10.78 17.52
C VAL A 217 -4.42 -9.81 18.35
N PHE A 218 -4.93 -8.61 18.47
CA PHE A 218 -4.37 -7.54 19.29
C PHE A 218 -5.42 -7.03 20.29
N ARG A 219 -4.99 -6.25 21.26
CA ARG A 219 -5.87 -5.52 22.17
C ARG A 219 -5.46 -4.07 22.22
N ILE A 220 -6.46 -3.19 22.17
CA ILE A 220 -6.29 -1.75 22.38
C ILE A 220 -6.38 -1.50 23.88
N TYR A 221 -5.47 -0.68 24.38
CA TYR A 221 -5.45 -0.16 25.74
C TYR A 221 -5.65 1.35 25.74
N ALA A 222 -6.24 1.85 26.81
CA ALA A 222 -6.51 3.25 27.07
C ALA A 222 -6.10 3.63 28.48
N ASP A 223 -6.11 4.91 28.84
CA ASP A 223 -5.98 5.34 30.20
C ASP A 223 -7.21 4.96 31.05
N THR A 224 -7.20 5.27 32.34
CA THR A 224 -8.32 4.95 33.26
C THR A 224 -9.62 5.71 32.96
N HIS A 225 -9.57 6.71 32.07
CA HIS A 225 -10.73 7.47 31.59
C HIS A 225 -11.22 6.99 30.22
N ASN A 226 -10.66 5.90 29.72
CA ASN A 226 -10.93 5.32 28.39
C ASN A 226 -10.46 6.21 27.22
N GLU A 227 -9.48 7.11 27.46
CA GLU A 227 -8.93 8.00 26.45
C GLU A 227 -7.59 7.48 25.91
N PRO A 228 -7.20 7.88 24.67
CA PRO A 228 -5.92 7.51 24.08
C PRO A 228 -4.74 7.89 25.00
N ALA A 229 -3.82 6.95 25.16
CA ALA A 229 -2.59 7.17 25.90
C ALA A 229 -1.41 6.44 25.23
N ALA A 230 -0.19 6.93 25.47
CA ALA A 230 1.01 6.16 25.19
C ALA A 230 1.07 4.91 26.07
N TYR A 231 1.90 3.93 25.67
CA TYR A 231 2.06 2.71 26.46
C TYR A 231 2.36 3.01 27.94
N SER A 232 1.56 2.42 28.82
CA SER A 232 1.79 2.41 30.26
C SER A 232 1.33 1.08 30.85
N LYS A 233 2.00 0.64 31.91
CA LYS A 233 1.55 -0.53 32.69
C LYS A 233 0.22 -0.31 33.43
N ASP A 234 -0.13 0.96 33.62
CA ASP A 234 -1.36 1.37 34.32
C ASP A 234 -2.55 1.49 33.37
N ASN A 235 -2.32 1.41 32.05
CA ASN A 235 -3.39 1.40 31.06
C ASN A 235 -4.25 0.14 31.20
N VAL A 236 -5.54 0.32 30.92
CA VAL A 236 -6.57 -0.72 30.99
C VAL A 236 -7.07 -1.06 29.58
N PRO A 237 -7.67 -2.25 29.34
CA PRO A 237 -8.32 -2.54 28.07
C PRO A 237 -9.31 -1.45 27.68
N TYR A 238 -9.25 -1.01 26.43
CA TYR A 238 -10.17 -0.02 25.87
C TYR A 238 -11.60 -0.57 25.79
N HIS A 239 -12.59 0.21 26.20
CA HIS A 239 -14.01 -0.11 26.12
C HIS A 239 -14.65 0.66 24.95
N PRO A 240 -14.87 0.02 23.78
CA PRO A 240 -15.46 0.68 22.62
C PRO A 240 -16.97 0.91 22.79
N ASP A 241 -17.49 1.98 22.18
CA ASP A 241 -18.94 2.25 22.11
C ASP A 241 -19.68 1.18 21.31
N TYR A 242 -18.97 0.54 20.36
CA TYR A 242 -19.51 -0.54 19.54
C TYR A 242 -18.40 -1.53 19.15
N TYR A 243 -18.72 -2.80 19.17
CA TYR A 243 -17.89 -3.88 18.66
C TYR A 243 -18.72 -4.83 17.79
N ALA A 244 -18.11 -5.47 16.81
CA ALA A 244 -18.78 -6.41 15.91
C ALA A 244 -18.93 -7.77 16.59
N PRO A 245 -20.15 -8.31 16.77
CA PRO A 245 -20.33 -9.63 17.34
C PRO A 245 -19.86 -10.70 16.36
N ILE A 246 -19.19 -11.73 16.89
CA ILE A 246 -18.76 -12.90 16.12
C ILE A 246 -19.94 -13.85 15.94
N SER A 247 -20.28 -14.18 14.68
CA SER A 247 -21.32 -15.17 14.38
C SER A 247 -20.68 -16.50 13.93
N LEU A 248 -21.13 -17.60 14.52
CA LEU A 248 -20.78 -18.96 14.11
C LEU A 248 -21.87 -19.63 13.25
N ALA A 249 -22.89 -18.88 12.84
CA ALA A 249 -23.99 -19.41 12.01
C ALA A 249 -23.54 -19.81 10.59
N GLY A 250 -22.38 -19.31 10.17
CA GLY A 250 -21.86 -19.50 8.82
C GLY A 250 -22.65 -18.76 7.75
N TYR A 251 -22.40 -19.09 6.51
CA TYR A 251 -23.05 -18.53 5.32
C TYR A 251 -23.26 -19.60 4.28
N LYS A 252 -24.09 -19.34 3.29
CA LYS A 252 -24.41 -20.24 2.19
C LYS A 252 -24.47 -19.47 0.88
N GLU A 253 -24.52 -20.19 -0.21
CA GLU A 253 -24.68 -19.60 -1.54
C GLU A 253 -25.93 -18.68 -1.58
N GLY A 254 -25.79 -17.52 -2.19
CA GLY A 254 -26.81 -16.49 -2.22
C GLY A 254 -26.94 -15.65 -0.93
N SER A 255 -26.13 -15.88 0.10
CA SER A 255 -26.11 -14.98 1.28
C SER A 255 -25.49 -13.64 0.89
N PHE A 256 -26.12 -12.54 1.35
CA PHE A 256 -25.50 -11.22 1.27
C PHE A 256 -24.21 -11.19 2.10
N CYS A 257 -23.16 -10.59 1.55
CA CYS A 257 -21.93 -10.34 2.27
C CYS A 257 -21.39 -8.95 1.97
N MET A 258 -20.55 -8.46 2.87
CA MET A 258 -19.92 -7.15 2.78
C MET A 258 -18.53 -7.21 3.43
N THR A 259 -17.58 -6.51 2.82
CA THR A 259 -16.28 -6.20 3.44
C THR A 259 -16.21 -4.72 3.74
N MET A 260 -15.75 -4.36 4.94
CA MET A 260 -15.54 -2.98 5.36
C MET A 260 -14.12 -2.83 5.88
N GLY A 261 -13.45 -1.74 5.50
CA GLY A 261 -12.06 -1.51 5.91
C GLY A 261 -11.44 -0.31 5.22
N TYR A 262 -10.11 -0.27 5.26
CA TYR A 262 -9.28 0.81 4.74
C TYR A 262 -8.41 0.26 3.60
N PRO A 263 -8.96 0.10 2.39
CA PRO A 263 -8.19 -0.40 1.25
C PRO A 263 -7.11 0.59 0.85
N GLY A 264 -5.91 0.10 0.48
CA GLY A 264 -4.76 0.92 0.13
C GLY A 264 -5.05 1.88 -1.04
N THR A 265 -4.49 1.62 -2.21
CA THR A 265 -4.65 2.49 -3.38
C THR A 265 -5.11 1.71 -4.59
N THR A 266 -6.05 2.28 -5.35
CA THR A 266 -6.43 1.82 -6.70
C THR A 266 -6.33 2.96 -7.70
N SER A 267 -6.32 2.62 -8.99
CA SER A 267 -6.27 3.57 -10.12
C SER A 267 -7.22 3.09 -11.22
N ARG A 268 -8.51 2.98 -10.90
CA ARG A 268 -9.54 2.40 -11.79
C ARG A 268 -9.91 3.34 -12.94
N TYR A 269 -9.72 4.64 -12.73
CA TYR A 269 -10.15 5.68 -13.65
C TYR A 269 -9.06 6.19 -14.60
N LEU A 270 -7.85 5.62 -14.56
CA LEU A 270 -6.80 5.95 -15.51
C LEU A 270 -7.27 5.76 -16.98
N SER A 271 -6.77 6.60 -17.87
CA SER A 271 -6.88 6.40 -19.31
C SER A 271 -6.24 5.09 -19.77
N SER A 272 -6.50 4.69 -21.02
CA SER A 272 -5.81 3.53 -21.62
C SER A 272 -4.30 3.71 -21.61
N TYR A 273 -3.81 4.93 -21.80
CA TYR A 273 -2.39 5.28 -21.79
C TYR A 273 -1.76 5.13 -20.40
N GLY A 274 -2.46 5.59 -19.35
CA GLY A 274 -2.02 5.43 -17.96
C GLY A 274 -1.99 3.96 -17.52
N VAL A 275 -2.94 3.14 -18.00
CA VAL A 275 -2.91 1.68 -17.75
C VAL A 275 -1.73 1.01 -18.47
N GLU A 276 -1.39 1.44 -19.70
CA GLU A 276 -0.23 0.93 -20.43
C GLU A 276 1.08 1.28 -19.73
N GLU A 277 1.24 2.52 -19.26
CA GLU A 277 2.43 2.94 -18.52
C GLU A 277 2.55 2.17 -17.20
N ARG A 278 1.46 2.04 -16.43
CA ARG A 278 1.41 1.23 -15.20
C ARG A 278 1.86 -0.20 -15.43
N MET A 279 1.41 -0.81 -16.52
CA MET A 279 1.75 -2.19 -16.88
C MET A 279 3.22 -2.34 -17.29
N ASN A 280 3.75 -1.41 -18.12
CA ASN A 280 5.02 -1.57 -18.82
C ASN A 280 6.20 -0.86 -18.12
N ALA A 281 5.95 0.13 -17.27
CA ALA A 281 6.96 0.80 -16.46
C ALA A 281 6.90 0.34 -14.99
N ASP A 282 5.89 0.75 -14.23
CA ASP A 282 5.83 0.52 -12.79
C ASP A 282 5.81 -0.96 -12.40
N ASN A 283 4.89 -1.73 -13.02
CA ASN A 283 4.75 -3.15 -12.69
C ASN A 283 5.97 -3.95 -13.15
N MET A 284 6.58 -3.61 -14.30
CA MET A 284 7.79 -4.28 -14.78
C MET A 284 8.97 -4.00 -13.87
N ALA A 285 9.20 -2.75 -13.47
CA ALA A 285 10.26 -2.43 -12.50
C ALA A 285 10.12 -3.24 -11.21
N ARG A 286 8.91 -3.34 -10.66
CA ARG A 286 8.65 -4.18 -9.47
C ARG A 286 8.89 -5.65 -9.71
N ILE A 287 8.47 -6.17 -10.86
CA ILE A 287 8.61 -7.60 -11.20
C ILE A 287 10.09 -7.94 -11.33
N ASP A 288 10.85 -7.19 -12.10
CA ASP A 288 12.24 -7.50 -12.43
C ASP A 288 13.15 -7.29 -11.20
N VAL A 289 13.12 -6.12 -10.61
CA VAL A 289 14.00 -5.74 -9.48
C VAL A 289 13.73 -6.58 -8.23
N ARG A 290 12.45 -6.77 -7.89
CA ARG A 290 12.10 -7.55 -6.68
C ARG A 290 12.39 -9.04 -6.83
N ALA A 291 12.28 -9.60 -8.03
CA ALA A 291 12.69 -10.98 -8.27
C ALA A 291 14.16 -11.20 -7.93
N ILE A 292 15.04 -10.29 -8.36
CA ILE A 292 16.50 -10.35 -8.10
C ILE A 292 16.76 -10.22 -6.58
N LYS A 293 16.21 -9.18 -5.96
CA LYS A 293 16.42 -8.90 -4.54
C LYS A 293 15.92 -10.03 -3.64
N GLN A 294 14.73 -10.56 -3.92
CA GLN A 294 14.14 -11.65 -3.16
C GLN A 294 14.93 -12.95 -3.30
N ALA A 295 15.52 -13.24 -4.44
CA ALA A 295 16.39 -14.39 -4.62
C ALA A 295 17.62 -14.34 -3.70
N ILE A 296 18.26 -13.16 -3.58
CA ILE A 296 19.39 -12.93 -2.68
C ILE A 296 18.97 -13.11 -1.21
N TRP A 297 17.89 -12.49 -0.81
CA TRP A 297 17.37 -12.59 0.55
C TRP A 297 16.96 -14.02 0.92
N LYS A 298 16.26 -14.71 0.03
CA LYS A 298 15.80 -16.08 0.27
C LYS A 298 16.97 -17.05 0.48
N ASP A 299 17.99 -16.99 -0.37
CA ASP A 299 19.21 -17.78 -0.21
C ASP A 299 19.89 -17.56 1.15
N ALA A 300 19.93 -16.32 1.64
CA ALA A 300 20.50 -16.01 2.95
C ALA A 300 19.61 -16.46 4.11
N MET A 301 18.30 -16.28 4.01
CA MET A 301 17.31 -16.70 5.01
C MET A 301 17.28 -18.21 5.21
N GLU A 302 17.48 -18.99 4.15
CA GLU A 302 17.54 -20.46 4.20
C GLU A 302 18.77 -20.99 4.96
N LYS A 303 19.83 -20.17 5.03
CA LYS A 303 21.10 -20.55 5.67
C LYS A 303 21.19 -20.17 7.14
N SER A 304 20.34 -19.26 7.63
CA SER A 304 20.43 -18.72 8.98
C SER A 304 19.06 -18.32 9.55
N ASP A 305 18.65 -18.90 10.68
CA ASP A 305 17.43 -18.52 11.40
C ASP A 305 17.49 -17.05 11.89
N ALA A 306 18.65 -16.54 12.26
CA ALA A 306 18.81 -15.14 12.65
C ALA A 306 18.55 -14.19 11.46
N VAL A 307 19.09 -14.51 10.28
CA VAL A 307 18.81 -13.77 9.05
C VAL A 307 17.34 -13.89 8.65
N ARG A 308 16.77 -15.10 8.75
CA ARG A 308 15.37 -15.33 8.45
C ARG A 308 14.44 -14.43 9.29
N ILE A 309 14.67 -14.31 10.57
CA ILE A 309 13.89 -13.42 11.45
C ILE A 309 14.06 -11.96 11.04
N LYS A 310 15.29 -11.51 10.77
CA LYS A 310 15.58 -10.12 10.35
C LYS A 310 14.88 -9.75 9.04
N TYR A 311 14.89 -10.64 8.05
CA TYR A 311 14.42 -10.35 6.70
C TYR A 311 12.98 -10.78 6.42
N ALA A 312 12.34 -11.52 7.33
CA ALA A 312 11.01 -12.10 7.12
C ALA A 312 9.93 -11.05 6.74
N SER A 313 9.90 -9.90 7.43
CA SER A 313 8.94 -8.82 7.15
C SER A 313 9.25 -8.13 5.81
N LYS A 314 10.53 -7.77 5.58
CA LYS A 314 11.00 -7.15 4.34
C LYS A 314 10.71 -8.02 3.12
N TYR A 315 11.01 -9.32 3.24
CA TYR A 315 10.71 -10.30 2.20
C TYR A 315 9.20 -10.41 1.94
N ALA A 316 8.40 -10.53 2.99
CA ALA A 316 6.95 -10.67 2.86
C ALA A 316 6.31 -9.45 2.17
N GLN A 317 6.70 -8.23 2.56
CA GLN A 317 6.24 -7.01 1.92
C GLN A 317 6.66 -6.94 0.44
N SER A 318 7.94 -7.22 0.16
CA SER A 318 8.45 -7.23 -1.21
C SER A 318 7.71 -8.25 -2.09
N ALA A 319 7.52 -9.48 -1.60
CA ALA A 319 6.84 -10.56 -2.31
C ALA A 319 5.37 -10.25 -2.58
N ASN A 320 4.67 -9.59 -1.64
CA ASN A 320 3.28 -9.20 -1.82
C ASN A 320 3.10 -8.25 -3.01
N TYR A 321 3.89 -7.18 -3.09
CA TYR A 321 3.84 -6.22 -4.22
C TYR A 321 4.32 -6.85 -5.54
N TRP A 322 5.36 -7.69 -5.49
CA TRP A 322 5.86 -8.43 -6.64
C TRP A 322 4.77 -9.31 -7.26
N LYS A 323 4.12 -10.13 -6.44
CA LYS A 323 3.04 -11.01 -6.86
C LYS A 323 1.82 -10.24 -7.36
N ASN A 324 1.47 -9.13 -6.69
CA ASN A 324 0.39 -8.24 -7.11
C ASN A 324 0.65 -7.68 -8.51
N SER A 325 1.88 -7.19 -8.79
CA SER A 325 2.24 -6.62 -10.10
C SER A 325 2.17 -7.66 -11.23
N ILE A 326 2.61 -8.91 -10.96
CA ILE A 326 2.46 -10.04 -11.91
C ILE A 326 0.98 -10.30 -12.18
N GLY A 327 0.17 -10.46 -11.13
CA GLY A 327 -1.26 -10.72 -11.24
C GLY A 327 -2.03 -9.60 -11.92
N MET A 328 -1.66 -8.34 -11.66
CA MET A 328 -2.22 -7.16 -12.30
C MET A 328 -1.96 -7.19 -13.80
N ASN A 329 -0.71 -7.40 -14.24
CA ASN A 329 -0.35 -7.46 -15.65
C ASN A 329 -1.07 -8.61 -16.38
N GLN A 330 -1.20 -9.77 -15.73
CA GLN A 330 -1.98 -10.90 -16.26
C GLN A 330 -3.46 -10.55 -16.41
N SER A 331 -4.05 -9.90 -15.39
CA SER A 331 -5.46 -9.51 -15.38
C SER A 331 -5.77 -8.43 -16.41
N ILE A 332 -4.92 -7.40 -16.56
CA ILE A 332 -5.05 -6.35 -17.58
C ILE A 332 -5.12 -6.99 -18.96
N LYS A 333 -4.23 -7.93 -19.27
CA LYS A 333 -4.21 -8.65 -20.55
C LYS A 333 -5.43 -9.55 -20.72
N LYS A 334 -5.70 -10.44 -19.74
CA LYS A 334 -6.78 -11.43 -19.80
C LYS A 334 -8.16 -10.80 -19.93
N LEU A 335 -8.43 -9.72 -19.20
CA LEU A 335 -9.71 -9.01 -19.20
C LEU A 335 -9.79 -7.95 -20.29
N ASN A 336 -8.74 -7.78 -21.09
CA ASN A 336 -8.62 -6.75 -22.13
C ASN A 336 -8.98 -5.35 -21.60
N ILE A 337 -8.39 -4.97 -20.47
CA ILE A 337 -8.70 -3.70 -19.78
C ILE A 337 -8.38 -2.51 -20.70
N ILE A 338 -7.22 -2.49 -21.34
CA ILE A 338 -6.82 -1.43 -22.28
C ILE A 338 -7.86 -1.29 -23.40
N GLY A 339 -8.29 -2.40 -24.01
CA GLY A 339 -9.34 -2.36 -25.03
C GLY A 339 -10.69 -1.87 -24.53
N LYS A 340 -11.05 -2.14 -23.26
CA LYS A 340 -12.26 -1.58 -22.64
C LYS A 340 -12.14 -0.07 -22.46
N LYS A 341 -10.99 0.41 -21.99
CA LYS A 341 -10.71 1.85 -21.83
C LYS A 341 -10.76 2.58 -23.16
N ARG A 342 -10.10 2.07 -24.19
CA ARG A 342 -10.15 2.66 -25.55
C ARG A 342 -11.57 2.75 -26.11
N ARG A 343 -12.43 1.77 -25.84
CA ARG A 343 -13.84 1.87 -26.24
C ARG A 343 -14.59 2.98 -25.48
N LEU A 344 -14.36 3.12 -24.17
CA LEU A 344 -14.95 4.19 -23.37
C LEU A 344 -14.46 5.57 -23.87
N GLU A 345 -13.17 5.71 -24.17
CA GLU A 345 -12.54 6.91 -24.70
C GLU A 345 -13.12 7.29 -26.08
N HIS A 346 -13.37 6.29 -26.94
CA HIS A 346 -14.05 6.52 -28.21
C HIS A 346 -15.51 7.00 -28.01
N GLN A 347 -16.25 6.38 -27.09
CA GLN A 347 -17.62 6.82 -26.76
C GLN A 347 -17.62 8.24 -26.17
N LEU A 348 -16.63 8.58 -25.36
CA LEU A 348 -16.46 9.93 -24.83
C LEU A 348 -16.18 10.95 -25.94
N THR A 349 -15.32 10.62 -26.89
CA THR A 349 -15.04 11.46 -28.06
C THR A 349 -16.30 11.74 -28.85
N GLU A 350 -17.13 10.71 -29.13
CA GLU A 350 -18.42 10.89 -29.79
C GLU A 350 -19.37 11.76 -28.97
N TRP A 351 -19.39 11.55 -27.64
CA TRP A 351 -20.25 12.33 -26.76
C TRP A 351 -19.85 13.81 -26.73
N ILE A 352 -18.55 14.13 -26.72
CA ILE A 352 -18.04 15.50 -26.81
C ILE A 352 -18.47 16.14 -28.13
N HIS A 353 -18.29 15.45 -29.25
CA HIS A 353 -18.62 15.95 -30.58
C HIS A 353 -20.12 16.20 -30.83
N ARG A 354 -21.02 15.58 -30.07
CA ARG A 354 -22.47 15.85 -30.19
C ARG A 354 -22.88 17.26 -29.73
N LYS A 355 -22.10 17.87 -28.81
CA LYS A 355 -22.33 19.20 -28.26
C LYS A 355 -21.00 19.94 -28.02
N PRO A 356 -20.27 20.27 -29.08
CA PRO A 356 -18.89 20.75 -28.93
C PRO A 356 -18.79 22.07 -28.18
N GLU A 357 -19.78 22.98 -28.32
CA GLU A 357 -19.75 24.26 -27.62
C GLU A 357 -19.96 24.10 -26.11
N GLU A 358 -20.89 23.22 -25.69
CA GLU A 358 -21.17 22.93 -24.28
C GLU A 358 -20.03 22.16 -23.60
N ARG A 359 -19.27 21.35 -24.35
CA ARG A 359 -18.26 20.40 -23.87
C ARG A 359 -16.84 20.77 -24.28
N ASN A 360 -16.63 22.02 -24.63
CA ASN A 360 -15.35 22.53 -25.13
C ASN A 360 -14.21 22.32 -24.12
N LYS A 361 -14.50 22.33 -22.82
CA LYS A 361 -13.50 22.08 -21.77
C LYS A 361 -12.86 20.67 -21.83
N TYR A 362 -13.50 19.73 -22.50
CA TYR A 362 -13.01 18.37 -22.69
C TYR A 362 -12.36 18.12 -24.08
N ALA A 363 -12.35 19.16 -24.93
CA ALA A 363 -11.76 19.03 -26.25
C ALA A 363 -10.25 18.79 -26.14
N GLY A 364 -9.75 17.76 -26.85
CA GLY A 364 -8.33 17.47 -26.93
C GLY A 364 -7.72 16.69 -25.76
N ILE A 365 -8.44 16.42 -24.68
CA ILE A 365 -7.90 15.73 -23.50
C ILE A 365 -7.23 14.38 -23.82
N LEU A 366 -7.82 13.58 -24.71
CA LEU A 366 -7.28 12.27 -25.07
C LEU A 366 -6.02 12.38 -25.93
N THR A 367 -5.95 13.38 -26.81
CA THR A 367 -4.75 13.65 -27.61
C THR A 367 -3.60 14.14 -26.75
N GLU A 368 -3.89 15.06 -25.81
CA GLU A 368 -2.88 15.54 -24.86
C GLU A 368 -2.38 14.41 -23.95
N LEU A 369 -3.28 13.52 -23.48
CA LEU A 369 -2.89 12.34 -22.70
C LEU A 369 -1.98 11.42 -23.51
N GLU A 370 -2.35 11.08 -24.75
CA GLU A 370 -1.53 10.24 -25.62
C GLU A 370 -0.13 10.80 -25.79
N ASP A 371 -0.04 12.09 -26.15
CA ASP A 371 1.23 12.75 -26.41
C ASP A 371 2.09 12.83 -25.13
N SER A 372 1.50 13.24 -24.01
CA SER A 372 2.22 13.39 -22.76
C SER A 372 2.71 12.05 -22.19
N TYR A 373 1.89 11.00 -22.21
CA TYR A 373 2.34 9.68 -21.79
C TYR A 373 3.46 9.14 -22.69
N ARG A 374 3.37 9.36 -24.00
CA ARG A 374 4.42 8.96 -24.95
C ARG A 374 5.72 9.72 -24.71
N ASN A 375 5.65 11.03 -24.51
CA ASN A 375 6.84 11.88 -24.33
C ASN A 375 7.60 11.54 -23.04
N ARG A 376 6.87 11.39 -21.91
CA ARG A 376 7.49 11.11 -20.61
C ARG A 376 7.90 9.66 -20.39
N TYR A 377 7.40 8.71 -21.20
CA TYR A 377 7.51 7.26 -20.94
C TYR A 377 8.92 6.79 -20.55
N LYS A 378 9.94 7.28 -21.25
CA LYS A 378 11.33 6.95 -21.00
C LYS A 378 11.77 7.36 -19.59
N ASN A 379 11.46 8.59 -19.21
CA ASN A 379 11.80 9.13 -17.89
C ASN A 379 10.97 8.45 -16.78
N ALA A 380 9.68 8.22 -17.02
CA ALA A 380 8.80 7.49 -16.10
C ALA A 380 9.30 6.07 -15.84
N ARG A 381 9.75 5.36 -16.90
CA ARG A 381 10.35 4.03 -16.75
C ARG A 381 11.66 4.08 -15.96
N ALA A 382 12.55 5.03 -16.26
CA ALA A 382 13.80 5.20 -15.53
C ALA A 382 13.55 5.50 -14.04
N MET A 383 12.56 6.35 -13.73
CA MET A 383 12.15 6.67 -12.35
C MET A 383 11.53 5.48 -11.63
N ALA A 384 10.73 4.64 -12.31
CA ALA A 384 10.18 3.42 -11.72
C ALA A 384 11.28 2.44 -11.31
N TYR A 385 12.29 2.22 -12.17
CA TYR A 385 13.45 1.40 -11.84
C TYR A 385 14.35 2.05 -10.79
N PHE A 386 14.51 3.37 -10.81
CA PHE A 386 15.21 4.12 -9.76
C PHE A 386 14.59 3.85 -8.39
N GLY A 387 13.26 3.98 -8.27
CA GLY A 387 12.53 3.72 -7.04
C GLY A 387 12.74 2.30 -6.50
N GLU A 388 12.67 1.30 -7.36
CA GLU A 388 12.84 -0.11 -6.95
C GLU A 388 14.30 -0.51 -6.70
N CYS A 389 15.24 0.00 -7.50
CA CYS A 389 16.67 -0.33 -7.36
C CYS A 389 17.36 0.41 -6.21
N PHE A 390 16.99 1.66 -5.92
CA PHE A 390 17.72 2.50 -4.97
C PHE A 390 16.87 2.94 -3.79
N ALA A 391 15.70 3.55 -3.97
CA ALA A 391 14.87 3.97 -2.85
C ALA A 391 14.31 2.77 -2.04
N ASN A 392 14.01 1.66 -2.71
CA ASN A 392 13.60 0.39 -2.10
C ASN A 392 14.70 -0.71 -2.23
N GLY A 393 15.92 -0.33 -2.52
CA GLY A 393 17.02 -1.23 -2.82
C GLY A 393 17.90 -1.57 -1.61
N PRO A 394 19.19 -1.17 -1.61
CA PRO A 394 20.10 -1.42 -0.52
C PRO A 394 19.73 -0.65 0.74
N GLU A 395 19.92 -1.26 1.90
CA GLU A 395 19.56 -0.67 3.20
C GLU A 395 20.53 0.44 3.59
N LEU A 396 21.79 0.38 3.17
CA LEU A 396 22.76 1.46 3.35
C LEU A 396 22.31 2.74 2.62
N VAL A 397 21.73 2.61 1.44
CA VAL A 397 21.15 3.75 0.69
C VAL A 397 19.99 4.38 1.47
N THR A 398 19.13 3.56 2.10
CA THR A 398 18.06 4.04 2.97
C THR A 398 18.63 4.78 4.20
N ALA A 399 19.69 4.26 4.81
CA ALA A 399 20.36 4.92 5.93
C ALA A 399 20.96 6.28 5.53
N ALA A 400 21.69 6.34 4.41
CA ALA A 400 22.27 7.57 3.88
C ALA A 400 21.21 8.61 3.51
N TRP A 401 20.11 8.19 2.89
CA TRP A 401 18.96 9.05 2.60
C TRP A 401 18.33 9.63 3.86
N SER A 402 18.18 8.81 4.90
CA SER A 402 17.62 9.25 6.18
C SER A 402 18.51 10.29 6.86
N VAL A 403 19.83 10.18 6.72
CA VAL A 403 20.78 11.18 7.24
C VAL A 403 20.68 12.50 6.48
N LEU A 404 20.53 12.48 5.15
CA LEU A 404 20.34 13.68 4.34
C LEU A 404 19.07 14.46 4.68
N ASN A 405 18.02 13.75 5.08
CA ASN A 405 16.73 14.33 5.49
C ASN A 405 16.66 14.60 7.00
N PHE A 406 17.80 14.51 7.71
CA PHE A 406 17.84 14.72 9.15
C PHE A 406 17.82 16.22 9.46
N ASP A 407 16.79 16.68 10.14
CA ASP A 407 16.69 18.06 10.61
C ASP A 407 17.52 18.21 11.90
N PHE A 408 18.74 18.69 11.76
CA PHE A 408 19.68 18.91 12.87
C PHE A 408 19.28 20.06 13.80
N GLU A 409 18.32 20.89 13.40
CA GLU A 409 17.78 22.01 14.20
C GLU A 409 16.49 21.61 14.95
N ALA A 410 15.98 20.40 14.73
CA ALA A 410 14.77 19.92 15.41
C ALA A 410 14.95 19.84 16.93
N GLU A 411 13.85 19.88 17.68
CA GLU A 411 13.87 19.72 19.14
C GLU A 411 14.55 18.39 19.54
N LYS A 412 15.26 18.43 20.65
CA LYS A 412 16.07 17.30 21.14
C LYS A 412 15.31 15.98 21.25
N SER A 413 14.06 16.02 21.68
CA SER A 413 13.19 14.84 21.76
C SER A 413 12.91 14.20 20.38
N VAL A 414 12.71 15.04 19.35
CA VAL A 414 12.52 14.60 17.98
C VAL A 414 13.80 13.99 17.40
N LEU A 415 14.94 14.60 17.72
CA LEU A 415 16.25 14.08 17.31
C LEU A 415 16.55 12.72 17.96
N GLU A 416 16.32 12.57 19.26
CA GLU A 416 16.51 11.32 19.99
C GLU A 416 15.62 10.21 19.43
N GLU A 417 14.38 10.50 19.11
CA GLU A 417 13.46 9.54 18.51
C GLU A 417 13.91 9.10 17.11
N ARG A 418 14.32 10.05 16.26
CA ARG A 418 14.83 9.73 14.91
C ARG A 418 16.12 8.90 14.96
N VAL A 419 17.03 9.22 15.90
CA VAL A 419 18.24 8.41 16.14
C VAL A 419 17.86 7.00 16.57
N ARG A 420 16.87 6.84 17.45
CA ARG A 420 16.37 5.52 17.86
C ARG A 420 15.86 4.72 16.66
N GLN A 421 15.02 5.30 15.80
CA GLN A 421 14.47 4.66 14.60
C GLN A 421 15.58 4.21 13.63
N LEU A 422 16.61 5.03 13.45
CA LEU A 422 17.74 4.67 12.59
C LEU A 422 18.64 3.59 13.21
N LEU A 423 18.80 3.58 14.53
CA LEU A 423 19.52 2.49 15.21
C LEU A 423 18.76 1.15 15.10
N GLU A 424 17.43 1.17 15.09
CA GLU A 424 16.61 0.00 14.81
C GLU A 424 16.78 -0.50 13.36
N LEU A 425 16.91 0.40 12.39
CA LEU A 425 17.25 0.03 11.02
C LEU A 425 18.57 -0.77 10.99
N TYR A 426 19.63 -0.29 11.65
CA TYR A 426 20.91 -0.98 11.73
C TYR A 426 20.84 -2.34 12.43
N ALA A 427 20.00 -2.52 13.44
CA ALA A 427 19.79 -3.82 14.08
C ALA A 427 19.26 -4.89 13.11
N ASN A 428 18.63 -4.44 12.03
CA ASN A 428 17.98 -5.28 11.02
C ASN A 428 18.73 -5.36 9.67
N ILE A 429 19.90 -4.72 9.52
CA ILE A 429 20.77 -4.84 8.34
C ILE A 429 21.71 -6.04 8.50
N ASP A 430 21.98 -6.71 7.38
CA ASP A 430 23.10 -7.63 7.22
C ASP A 430 23.95 -7.12 6.05
N LEU A 431 25.16 -6.62 6.36
CA LEU A 431 26.00 -5.91 5.38
C LEU A 431 26.43 -6.79 4.20
N ASP A 432 26.65 -8.09 4.42
CA ASP A 432 27.05 -9.00 3.34
C ASP A 432 25.89 -9.25 2.36
N ILE A 433 24.67 -9.27 2.86
CA ILE A 433 23.47 -9.37 2.05
C ILE A 433 23.25 -8.05 1.31
N ASP A 434 23.38 -6.92 2.03
CA ASP A 434 23.15 -5.59 1.49
C ASP A 434 24.12 -5.26 0.34
N LYS A 435 25.41 -5.57 0.48
CA LYS A 435 26.40 -5.46 -0.61
C LYS A 435 25.99 -6.24 -1.86
N LYS A 436 25.51 -7.49 -1.70
CA LYS A 436 25.05 -8.30 -2.84
C LYS A 436 23.84 -7.67 -3.52
N VAL A 437 22.90 -7.16 -2.73
CA VAL A 437 21.74 -6.42 -3.26
C VAL A 437 22.23 -5.18 -4.00
N PHE A 438 23.12 -4.39 -3.43
CA PHE A 438 23.61 -3.16 -4.05
C PHE A 438 24.26 -3.42 -5.42
N VAL A 439 25.17 -4.38 -5.50
CA VAL A 439 25.79 -4.79 -6.77
C VAL A 439 24.74 -5.21 -7.81
N ALA A 440 23.76 -5.99 -7.38
CA ALA A 440 22.71 -6.46 -8.28
C ALA A 440 21.82 -5.30 -8.77
N MET A 441 21.46 -4.36 -7.89
CA MET A 441 20.66 -3.18 -8.23
C MET A 441 21.37 -2.23 -9.20
N LEU A 442 22.66 -1.97 -8.99
CA LEU A 442 23.45 -1.16 -9.93
C LEU A 442 23.50 -1.78 -11.32
N LYS A 443 23.70 -3.11 -11.41
CA LYS A 443 23.73 -3.84 -12.69
C LYS A 443 22.37 -3.82 -13.38
N GLU A 444 21.30 -4.07 -12.63
CA GLU A 444 19.94 -4.10 -13.19
C GLU A 444 19.53 -2.73 -13.73
N TYR A 445 19.77 -1.66 -12.97
CA TYR A 445 19.45 -0.31 -13.41
C TYR A 445 20.20 0.04 -14.72
N ALA A 446 21.51 -0.22 -14.77
CA ALA A 446 22.31 0.03 -15.97
C ALA A 446 21.92 -0.81 -17.20
N ALA A 447 21.35 -2.01 -16.96
CA ALA A 447 20.91 -2.89 -18.05
C ALA A 447 19.57 -2.47 -18.68
N VAL A 448 18.74 -1.74 -17.91
CA VAL A 448 17.34 -1.47 -18.28
C VAL A 448 17.12 -0.06 -18.75
N VAL A 449 17.78 0.94 -18.15
CA VAL A 449 17.57 2.35 -18.49
C VAL A 449 18.51 2.80 -19.61
N GLU A 450 18.13 3.86 -20.29
CA GLU A 450 18.95 4.44 -21.35
C GLU A 450 20.24 5.08 -20.77
N PRO A 451 21.36 5.10 -21.53
CA PRO A 451 22.63 5.62 -21.03
C PRO A 451 22.57 7.04 -20.45
N GLU A 452 21.75 7.92 -21.02
CA GLU A 452 21.55 9.28 -20.55
C GLU A 452 20.78 9.37 -19.22
N SER A 453 20.09 8.32 -18.82
CA SER A 453 19.41 8.20 -17.52
C SER A 453 20.35 7.72 -16.39
N LEU A 454 21.59 7.35 -16.72
CA LEU A 454 22.59 6.95 -15.75
C LEU A 454 23.20 8.18 -15.06
N SER A 455 23.52 8.04 -13.78
CA SER A 455 24.17 9.08 -12.98
C SER A 455 25.70 9.07 -13.16
N GLU A 456 26.40 10.07 -12.62
CA GLU A 456 27.87 10.15 -12.64
C GLU A 456 28.57 8.98 -11.93
N THR A 457 27.88 8.31 -11.00
CA THR A 457 28.38 7.08 -10.36
C THR A 457 28.75 6.03 -11.40
N TYR A 458 27.94 5.83 -12.45
CA TYR A 458 28.24 4.85 -13.50
C TYR A 458 29.48 5.21 -14.31
N ALA A 459 29.69 6.50 -14.60
CA ALA A 459 30.93 6.96 -15.23
C ALA A 459 32.14 6.75 -14.30
N THR A 460 31.96 6.90 -12.99
CA THR A 460 32.99 6.62 -11.99
C THR A 460 33.33 5.14 -11.93
N ILE A 461 32.30 4.25 -11.93
CA ILE A 461 32.51 2.79 -11.96
C ILE A 461 33.32 2.40 -13.20
N GLU A 462 32.96 2.92 -14.36
CA GLU A 462 33.69 2.62 -15.60
C GLU A 462 35.13 3.10 -15.57
N LYS A 463 35.38 4.36 -15.17
CA LYS A 463 36.73 4.99 -15.21
C LYS A 463 37.66 4.47 -14.13
N LYS A 464 37.18 4.35 -12.87
CA LYS A 464 38.04 4.01 -11.71
C LYS A 464 38.07 2.51 -11.43
N PHE A 465 36.94 1.81 -11.64
CA PHE A 465 36.79 0.39 -11.31
C PHE A 465 36.69 -0.51 -12.55
N LYS A 466 36.88 0.05 -13.78
CA LYS A 466 36.86 -0.69 -15.06
C LYS A 466 35.56 -1.49 -15.27
N GLY A 467 34.43 -0.94 -14.86
CA GLY A 467 33.12 -1.59 -14.93
C GLY A 467 32.88 -2.66 -13.85
N ASP A 468 33.77 -2.81 -12.87
CA ASP A 468 33.61 -3.75 -11.77
C ASP A 468 32.72 -3.15 -10.65
N TYR A 469 31.42 -3.45 -10.70
CA TYR A 469 30.44 -3.04 -9.71
C TYR A 469 30.74 -3.58 -8.30
N GLN A 470 31.29 -4.79 -8.19
CA GLN A 470 31.65 -5.38 -6.90
C GLN A 470 32.78 -4.59 -6.23
N ALA A 471 33.83 -4.29 -7.00
CA ALA A 471 34.96 -3.49 -6.50
C ALA A 471 34.51 -2.09 -6.06
N TYR A 472 33.59 -1.45 -6.79
CA TYR A 472 33.02 -0.17 -6.40
C TYR A 472 32.24 -0.25 -5.08
N VAL A 473 31.36 -1.25 -4.94
CA VAL A 473 30.55 -1.43 -3.72
C VAL A 473 31.45 -1.77 -2.54
N ASP A 474 32.45 -2.64 -2.70
CA ASP A 474 33.41 -2.96 -1.62
C ASP A 474 34.22 -1.74 -1.18
N ASP A 475 34.65 -0.89 -2.12
CA ASP A 475 35.31 0.38 -1.83
C ASP A 475 34.38 1.33 -1.05
N LEU A 476 33.12 1.50 -1.49
CA LEU A 476 32.14 2.35 -0.83
C LEU A 476 31.88 1.90 0.62
N TYR A 477 31.62 0.61 0.87
CA TYR A 477 31.42 0.09 2.22
C TYR A 477 32.68 0.14 3.10
N SER A 478 33.84 0.12 2.53
CA SER A 478 35.10 0.22 3.30
C SER A 478 35.44 1.64 3.78
N HIS A 479 34.81 2.65 3.17
CA HIS A 479 35.08 4.06 3.45
C HIS A 479 33.91 4.83 4.05
N THR A 480 32.64 4.29 4.01
CA THR A 480 31.51 4.94 4.65
C THR A 480 31.57 4.80 6.18
N GLU A 481 31.15 5.83 6.90
CA GLU A 481 30.90 5.75 8.33
C GLU A 481 29.48 5.22 8.64
N LEU A 482 28.61 5.12 7.63
CA LEU A 482 27.19 4.70 7.77
C LEU A 482 26.97 3.19 7.71
N ASP A 483 28.04 2.38 7.70
CA ASP A 483 27.95 0.92 7.74
C ASP A 483 27.69 0.36 9.15
N THR A 484 27.84 1.19 10.18
CA THR A 484 27.67 0.80 11.59
C THR A 484 26.86 1.83 12.39
N PRO A 485 26.15 1.37 13.46
CA PRO A 485 25.45 2.28 14.39
C PRO A 485 26.38 3.33 15.01
N ARG A 486 27.62 2.97 15.35
CA ARG A 486 28.62 3.89 15.94
C ARG A 486 29.10 4.93 14.94
N GLY A 487 29.29 4.54 13.70
CA GLY A 487 29.63 5.47 12.62
C GLY A 487 28.51 6.47 12.40
N PHE A 488 27.27 5.98 12.29
CA PHE A 488 26.09 6.82 12.19
C PHE A 488 25.98 7.84 13.37
N GLU A 489 26.14 7.39 14.63
CA GLU A 489 26.15 8.29 15.79
C GLU A 489 27.24 9.35 15.70
N ARG A 490 28.43 9.01 15.17
CA ARG A 490 29.50 9.99 14.94
C ARG A 490 29.12 11.03 13.91
N VAL A 491 28.52 10.60 12.80
CA VAL A 491 28.07 11.49 11.72
C VAL A 491 27.02 12.46 12.24
N VAL A 492 26.01 11.99 12.96
CA VAL A 492 24.94 12.82 13.52
C VAL A 492 25.43 13.78 14.61
N LYS A 493 26.44 13.39 15.41
CA LYS A 493 27.02 14.23 16.48
C LYS A 493 28.06 15.23 15.99
N LYS A 494 28.60 15.05 14.78
CA LYS A 494 29.51 16.03 14.18
C LYS A 494 28.70 17.23 13.69
N ASP A 495 28.80 18.34 14.39
CA ASP A 495 28.13 19.63 14.16
C ASP A 495 28.45 20.31 12.79
N SER A 496 28.92 19.57 11.80
CA SER A 496 29.28 20.11 10.51
C SER A 496 28.66 19.26 9.37
N THR A 497 27.70 19.83 8.71
CA THR A 497 27.14 19.39 7.42
C THR A 497 28.23 19.13 6.37
N TYR A 498 29.41 19.71 6.49
CA TYR A 498 30.51 19.54 5.54
C TYR A 498 31.10 18.12 5.51
N VAL A 499 31.14 17.42 6.65
CA VAL A 499 31.64 16.04 6.75
C VAL A 499 30.66 15.03 6.15
N LEU A 500 29.38 15.37 6.09
CA LEU A 500 28.36 14.51 5.49
C LEU A 500 28.60 14.31 3.99
N PHE A 501 29.00 15.35 3.27
CA PHE A 501 29.22 15.30 1.82
C PHE A 501 30.48 14.53 1.41
N GLU A 502 31.39 14.22 2.35
CA GLU A 502 32.59 13.41 2.09
C GLU A 502 32.33 11.91 2.25
N ASP A 503 31.22 11.51 2.89
CA ASP A 503 30.86 10.09 3.02
C ASP A 503 30.45 9.50 1.67
N PRO A 504 31.03 8.37 1.23
CA PRO A 504 30.76 7.80 -0.09
C PRO A 504 29.33 7.29 -0.26
N ALA A 505 28.64 6.84 0.80
CA ALA A 505 27.23 6.43 0.70
C ALA A 505 26.32 7.64 0.55
N ILE A 506 26.61 8.74 1.24
CA ILE A 506 25.90 10.01 1.08
C ILE A 506 26.17 10.61 -0.31
N SER A 507 27.43 10.61 -0.76
CA SER A 507 27.79 11.07 -2.11
C SER A 507 27.05 10.28 -3.20
N PHE A 508 26.92 8.97 -3.04
CA PHE A 508 26.12 8.14 -3.93
C PHE A 508 24.64 8.58 -3.96
N VAL A 509 24.04 8.77 -2.78
CA VAL A 509 22.63 9.19 -2.69
C VAL A 509 22.41 10.56 -3.32
N ILE A 510 23.33 11.50 -3.09
CA ILE A 510 23.26 12.84 -3.70
C ILE A 510 23.32 12.75 -5.23
N ASP A 511 24.25 11.98 -5.77
CA ASP A 511 24.39 11.78 -7.22
C ASP A 511 23.12 11.17 -7.82
N MET A 512 22.55 10.17 -7.15
CA MET A 512 21.29 9.55 -7.56
C MET A 512 20.10 10.52 -7.46
N LEU A 513 20.06 11.37 -6.43
CA LEU A 513 19.06 12.41 -6.29
C LEU A 513 19.13 13.43 -7.41
N VAL A 514 20.34 13.96 -7.71
CA VAL A 514 20.53 14.90 -8.81
C VAL A 514 19.98 14.32 -10.12
N LYS A 515 20.31 13.06 -10.42
CA LYS A 515 19.80 12.39 -11.61
C LYS A 515 18.27 12.24 -11.59
N SER A 516 17.69 11.88 -10.45
CA SER A 516 16.25 11.76 -10.31
C SER A 516 15.52 13.09 -10.53
N TYR A 517 16.09 14.20 -10.04
CA TYR A 517 15.57 15.55 -10.33
C TYR A 517 15.65 15.91 -11.80
N GLU A 518 16.75 15.59 -12.49
CA GLU A 518 16.88 15.81 -13.94
C GLU A 518 15.81 15.05 -14.72
N LEU A 519 15.59 13.77 -14.40
CA LEU A 519 14.57 12.93 -15.04
C LEU A 519 13.16 13.43 -14.76
N SER A 520 12.88 13.86 -13.54
CA SER A 520 11.59 14.42 -13.13
C SER A 520 11.32 15.75 -13.85
N ALA A 521 12.29 16.68 -13.81
CA ALA A 521 12.16 17.99 -14.46
C ALA A 521 11.97 17.88 -15.97
N ALA A 522 12.61 16.90 -16.62
CA ALA A 522 12.42 16.64 -18.04
C ALA A 522 11.01 16.11 -18.40
N ALA A 523 10.27 15.61 -17.42
CA ALA A 523 8.90 15.09 -17.59
C ALA A 523 7.82 16.01 -17.00
N ASP A 524 8.19 17.14 -16.39
CA ASP A 524 7.32 17.94 -15.53
C ASP A 524 6.10 18.53 -16.27
N ASP A 525 6.32 19.12 -17.46
CA ASP A 525 5.24 19.65 -18.30
C ASP A 525 4.25 18.56 -18.73
N ASP A 526 4.75 17.38 -19.07
CA ASP A 526 3.91 16.23 -19.42
C ASP A 526 3.18 15.66 -18.19
N ASN A 527 3.81 15.66 -17.01
CA ASN A 527 3.19 15.25 -15.74
C ASN A 527 2.00 16.15 -15.41
N MET A 528 2.16 17.48 -15.51
CA MET A 528 1.09 18.45 -15.27
C MET A 528 -0.08 18.26 -16.24
N LYS A 529 0.22 18.06 -17.54
CA LYS A 529 -0.81 17.78 -18.54
C LYS A 529 -1.56 16.49 -18.26
N ILE A 530 -0.87 15.45 -17.83
CA ILE A 530 -1.48 14.18 -17.47
C ILE A 530 -2.40 14.36 -16.25
N GLU A 531 -1.94 14.99 -15.19
CA GLU A 531 -2.75 15.23 -13.98
C GLU A 531 -4.04 15.99 -14.32
N LYS A 532 -3.93 17.08 -15.04
CA LYS A 532 -5.06 17.86 -15.52
C LYS A 532 -6.03 17.01 -16.35
N ASN A 533 -5.51 16.31 -17.34
CA ASN A 533 -6.36 15.63 -18.31
C ASN A 533 -6.96 14.32 -17.77
N GLU A 534 -6.29 13.59 -16.85
CA GLU A 534 -6.88 12.48 -16.14
C GLU A 534 -8.03 12.95 -15.21
N ARG A 535 -7.89 14.12 -14.58
CA ARG A 535 -8.97 14.75 -13.80
C ARG A 535 -10.16 15.13 -14.67
N LEU A 536 -9.93 15.78 -15.82
CA LEU A 536 -10.96 16.15 -16.77
C LEU A 536 -11.61 14.93 -17.43
N LEU A 537 -10.84 13.88 -17.72
CA LEU A 537 -11.35 12.60 -18.23
C LEU A 537 -12.32 11.97 -17.23
N ASN A 538 -11.94 11.94 -15.96
CA ASN A 538 -12.80 11.40 -14.91
C ASN A 538 -14.11 12.21 -14.78
N GLU A 539 -14.03 13.53 -14.79
CA GLU A 539 -15.19 14.43 -14.77
C GLU A 539 -16.10 14.19 -15.99
N ALA A 540 -15.52 14.13 -17.19
CA ALA A 540 -16.26 13.95 -18.44
C ALA A 540 -16.97 12.59 -18.52
N VAL A 541 -16.34 11.51 -18.05
CA VAL A 541 -16.95 10.17 -18.01
C VAL A 541 -18.12 10.15 -17.03
N ARG A 542 -18.00 10.77 -15.87
CA ARG A 542 -19.06 10.87 -14.87
C ARG A 542 -20.24 11.72 -15.38
N GLU A 543 -19.98 12.77 -16.14
CA GLU A 543 -21.00 13.57 -16.78
C GLU A 543 -21.70 12.81 -17.93
N MET A 544 -20.94 12.08 -18.74
CA MET A 544 -21.45 11.26 -19.83
C MET A 544 -22.37 10.13 -19.33
N GLU A 545 -22.00 9.49 -18.23
CA GLU A 545 -22.72 8.37 -17.62
C GLU A 545 -23.45 8.78 -16.33
N SER A 546 -24.08 9.97 -16.33
CA SER A 546 -24.71 10.59 -15.15
C SER A 546 -25.86 9.81 -14.52
N ASP A 547 -26.35 8.78 -15.17
CA ASP A 547 -27.36 7.83 -14.66
C ASP A 547 -26.76 6.68 -13.81
N LYS A 548 -25.43 6.59 -13.74
CA LYS A 548 -24.69 5.60 -12.95
C LYS A 548 -24.21 6.17 -11.62
N ASP A 549 -24.26 5.35 -10.59
CA ASP A 549 -23.52 5.61 -9.37
C ASP A 549 -22.05 5.25 -9.58
N PHE A 550 -21.16 6.20 -9.27
CA PHE A 550 -19.73 5.98 -9.26
C PHE A 550 -19.21 5.78 -7.84
N TYR A 551 -18.22 4.93 -7.70
CA TYR A 551 -17.45 4.76 -6.47
C TYR A 551 -16.01 5.26 -6.70
N PRO A 552 -15.42 5.97 -5.73
CA PRO A 552 -14.07 6.49 -5.93
C PRO A 552 -12.99 5.42 -5.82
N ASP A 553 -11.80 5.72 -6.36
CA ASP A 553 -10.61 4.92 -6.10
C ASP A 553 -10.31 4.83 -4.61
N ALA A 554 -9.72 3.70 -4.19
CA ALA A 554 -9.23 3.53 -2.83
C ALA A 554 -8.04 4.48 -2.58
N ASN A 555 -8.00 5.07 -1.38
CA ASN A 555 -6.97 6.00 -0.93
C ASN A 555 -6.76 5.91 0.61
N SER A 556 -6.83 4.70 1.15
CA SER A 556 -6.68 4.41 2.59
C SER A 556 -7.75 5.02 3.49
N THR A 557 -8.85 5.54 2.94
CA THR A 557 -10.02 5.94 3.71
C THR A 557 -11.01 4.79 3.86
N MET A 558 -11.93 4.89 4.82
CA MET A 558 -12.91 3.82 5.07
C MET A 558 -13.82 3.59 3.87
N ARG A 559 -13.94 2.33 3.47
CA ARG A 559 -14.77 1.87 2.36
C ARG A 559 -15.49 0.58 2.72
N PHE A 560 -16.51 0.28 1.96
CA PHE A 560 -17.06 -1.08 1.92
C PHE A 560 -17.38 -1.50 0.49
N SER A 561 -17.31 -2.82 0.29
CA SER A 561 -17.76 -3.51 -0.92
C SER A 561 -18.78 -4.56 -0.51
N PHE A 562 -19.75 -4.84 -1.34
CA PHE A 562 -20.80 -5.81 -1.04
C PHE A 562 -21.09 -6.71 -2.24
N GLY A 563 -21.81 -7.78 -1.99
CA GLY A 563 -22.21 -8.76 -3.01
C GLY A 563 -22.92 -9.95 -2.40
N MET A 564 -23.13 -10.97 -3.20
CA MET A 564 -23.68 -12.24 -2.75
C MET A 564 -22.61 -13.34 -2.81
N ILE A 565 -22.64 -14.24 -1.84
CA ILE A 565 -21.78 -15.42 -1.82
C ILE A 565 -22.12 -16.31 -3.01
N GLY A 566 -21.12 -16.67 -3.81
CA GLY A 566 -21.26 -17.55 -4.96
C GLY A 566 -19.94 -18.14 -5.45
N GLY A 567 -20.04 -19.14 -6.30
CA GLY A 567 -18.90 -19.69 -7.04
C GLY A 567 -18.58 -18.86 -8.28
N TYR A 568 -17.51 -19.19 -8.99
CA TYR A 568 -17.16 -18.55 -10.26
C TYR A 568 -16.35 -19.48 -11.17
N SER A 569 -16.34 -19.19 -12.48
CA SER A 569 -15.57 -19.92 -13.47
C SER A 569 -14.34 -19.10 -13.88
N PRO A 570 -13.12 -19.43 -13.39
CA PRO A 570 -11.90 -18.68 -13.71
C PRO A 570 -11.42 -18.89 -15.16
N LYS A 571 -11.80 -19.99 -15.78
CA LYS A 571 -11.54 -20.36 -17.19
C LYS A 571 -12.56 -21.37 -17.68
N ASP A 572 -12.59 -21.61 -18.99
CA ASP A 572 -13.43 -22.63 -19.60
C ASP A 572 -13.27 -24.00 -18.95
N ALA A 573 -14.39 -24.67 -18.71
CA ALA A 573 -14.50 -26.00 -18.10
C ALA A 573 -13.92 -26.12 -16.66
N LEU A 574 -13.77 -25.00 -15.93
CA LEU A 574 -13.38 -24.98 -14.51
C LEU A 574 -14.34 -24.13 -13.69
N GLU A 575 -14.92 -24.74 -12.66
CA GLU A 575 -15.78 -24.05 -11.70
C GLU A 575 -15.17 -24.09 -10.31
N TYR A 576 -15.14 -22.94 -9.62
CA TYR A 576 -14.78 -22.81 -8.22
C TYR A 576 -16.02 -22.58 -7.37
N THR A 577 -16.17 -23.43 -6.36
CA THR A 577 -17.22 -23.25 -5.34
C THR A 577 -16.86 -22.10 -4.40
N TYR A 578 -17.85 -21.56 -3.70
CA TYR A 578 -17.68 -20.45 -2.75
C TYR A 578 -17.00 -20.86 -1.42
N TYR A 579 -16.68 -22.12 -1.22
CA TYR A 579 -16.01 -22.62 -0.03
C TYR A 579 -14.92 -23.65 -0.39
N THR A 580 -13.98 -23.82 0.52
CA THR A 580 -12.96 -24.89 0.47
C THR A 580 -13.08 -25.78 1.70
N THR A 581 -12.37 -26.90 1.69
CA THR A 581 -12.33 -27.85 2.80
C THR A 581 -10.88 -28.15 3.19
N THR A 582 -10.68 -28.77 4.35
CA THR A 582 -9.35 -29.24 4.80
C THR A 582 -8.71 -30.25 3.84
N LYS A 583 -9.50 -30.92 2.99
CA LYS A 583 -8.98 -31.79 1.92
C LYS A 583 -8.03 -31.00 1.01
N GLY A 584 -8.40 -29.77 0.62
CA GLY A 584 -7.56 -28.93 -0.22
C GLY A 584 -6.20 -28.57 0.40
N ILE A 585 -6.09 -28.54 1.74
CA ILE A 585 -4.80 -28.40 2.43
C ILE A 585 -3.89 -29.60 2.10
N PHE A 586 -4.42 -30.83 2.22
CA PHE A 586 -3.65 -32.04 1.94
C PHE A 586 -3.29 -32.17 0.46
N ASP A 587 -4.19 -31.76 -0.43
CA ASP A 587 -3.93 -31.79 -1.88
C ASP A 587 -2.77 -30.84 -2.21
N LYS A 588 -2.76 -29.60 -1.67
CA LYS A 588 -1.65 -28.65 -1.84
C LYS A 588 -0.32 -29.15 -1.27
N ILE A 589 -0.32 -29.76 -0.10
CA ILE A 589 0.90 -30.34 0.48
C ILE A 589 1.49 -31.42 -0.46
N ARG A 590 0.65 -32.24 -1.07
CA ARG A 590 1.09 -33.25 -2.04
C ARG A 590 1.65 -32.61 -3.32
N GLU A 591 1.00 -31.57 -3.83
CA GLU A 591 1.46 -30.82 -5.00
C GLU A 591 2.82 -30.17 -4.72
N TYR A 592 2.99 -29.51 -3.58
CA TYR A 592 4.27 -28.90 -3.19
C TYR A 592 5.39 -29.94 -3.02
N LEU A 593 5.11 -31.10 -2.41
CA LEU A 593 6.08 -32.17 -2.30
C LEU A 593 6.44 -32.76 -3.68
N SER A 594 5.47 -32.84 -4.60
CA SER A 594 5.74 -33.32 -5.98
C SER A 594 6.57 -32.31 -6.77
N LEU A 595 6.33 -30.99 -6.58
CA LEU A 595 7.09 -29.92 -7.24
C LEU A 595 8.54 -29.85 -6.76
N ILE A 596 8.82 -30.15 -5.48
CA ILE A 596 10.19 -30.25 -4.96
C ILE A 596 10.96 -31.38 -5.67
N HIS A 597 10.29 -32.47 -6.02
CA HIS A 597 10.91 -33.58 -6.80
C HIS A 597 11.03 -33.31 -8.31
N ILE A 598 10.27 -32.33 -8.85
CA ILE A 598 10.32 -31.96 -10.28
C ILE A 598 11.35 -30.84 -10.53
N SER A 599 11.70 -30.06 -9.51
CA SER A 599 12.60 -28.90 -9.64
C SER A 599 14.10 -29.21 -9.46
N GLU A 600 14.52 -30.45 -9.36
CA GLU A 600 15.94 -30.78 -9.57
C GLU A 600 16.23 -30.86 -11.08
N PRO A 601 16.89 -29.84 -11.68
CA PRO A 601 17.39 -30.01 -13.04
C PRO A 601 18.50 -31.04 -12.97
N THR A 602 18.25 -32.22 -13.54
CA THR A 602 19.32 -33.14 -13.92
C THR A 602 20.29 -32.36 -14.83
N ARG A 603 21.36 -31.85 -14.24
CA ARG A 603 22.54 -31.42 -15.00
C ARG A 603 23.19 -32.69 -15.55
N HIS A 604 22.97 -32.92 -16.82
CA HIS A 604 23.85 -33.75 -17.64
C HIS A 604 24.73 -32.87 -18.51
#